data_d137ea5e8dae76653fa27f0bc34e2fe2
#
_entry.id   d137ea5e8dae76653fa27f0bc34e2fe2
#
_cell.length_a   1.000
_cell.length_b   1.000
_cell.length_c   1.000
_cell.angle_alpha   90.00
_cell.angle_beta   90.00
_cell.angle_gamma   90.00
#
_symmetry.space_group_name_H-M   'P 1'
#
loop_
_entity.id
_entity.type
_entity.pdbx_description
1 polymer ?
#
loop_
_entity_poly.entity_id
_entity_poly.type
_entity_poly.pdbx_seq_one_letter_code
_entity_poly.pdbx_strand_id
1 'polypeptide(L)'
;MALDHNAINLSQGYPDFECPERLRALVAKHLYDGKNQYPPMAGIPLLRQEIANKVKRHYQFDADAETEITVTSGATEAIFDAAQASVGQGDEVIVFDPAYDSYEPAISLAGARAVHLSLELPDYHIDWNRVEDAITEKTRLVIINTPNNPCGSLLDRNDMDELATLIRDRDILVLSDEVYEHMVYDGQRHESVLRHPELSQKCFAIFSFGKTYHATGWKIAYCISSKSLTEEFRKVHQFVTFTTSSFVQYGIAEFMSECPEHAEELPLFYEKKRDTFCELVSDSRFTFAPSRGTYFQLLDYSEISDKPDTEFANELTREKGVAAIPLAPFYEQPPDTRILRFCFCKDDSTLEQAAEILRSL
;
A
#
# COMPACT_ATOMS: atom_id res chain seq x y z
N MET A 1 12.91 2.40 19.15
CA MET A 1 13.68 1.15 19.44
C MET A 1 14.89 1.03 18.52
N ALA A 2 14.78 0.95 17.19
CA ALA A 2 15.95 0.82 16.30
C ALA A 2 17.01 1.91 16.54
N LEU A 3 16.60 3.18 16.60
CA LEU A 3 17.50 4.31 16.90
C LEU A 3 18.13 4.20 18.29
N ASP A 4 17.36 3.82 19.31
CA ASP A 4 17.84 3.75 20.71
C ASP A 4 18.89 2.65 20.92
N HIS A 5 18.87 1.62 20.05
CA HIS A 5 19.79 0.49 20.09
C HIS A 5 20.83 0.52 18.94
N ASN A 6 20.85 1.58 18.14
CA ASN A 6 21.72 1.70 16.96
C ASN A 6 21.62 0.49 16.02
N ALA A 7 20.40 -0.06 15.88
CA ALA A 7 20.14 -1.19 15.03
C ALA A 7 19.91 -0.76 13.56
N ILE A 8 20.35 -1.58 12.63
CA ILE A 8 20.06 -1.42 11.19
C ILE A 8 18.55 -1.55 11.00
N ASN A 9 17.92 -0.51 10.45
CA ASN A 9 16.47 -0.42 10.40
C ASN A 9 15.89 -1.02 9.12
N LEU A 10 15.55 -2.31 9.15
CA LEU A 10 14.76 -2.98 8.13
C LEU A 10 13.27 -3.13 8.53
N SER A 11 12.83 -2.44 9.58
CA SER A 11 11.45 -2.51 10.05
C SER A 11 10.52 -1.55 9.29
N GLN A 12 10.97 -0.34 9.05
CA GLN A 12 10.13 0.71 8.47
C GLN A 12 10.10 0.68 6.95
N GLY A 13 8.87 0.75 6.40
CA GLY A 13 8.58 0.70 4.98
C GLY A 13 8.79 2.05 4.28
N TYR A 14 10.02 2.56 4.29
CA TYR A 14 10.43 3.69 3.47
C TYR A 14 11.88 3.53 2.98
N PRO A 15 12.20 4.08 1.79
CA PRO A 15 13.57 4.07 1.26
C PRO A 15 14.55 4.86 2.14
N ASP A 16 15.80 4.40 2.24
CA ASP A 16 16.92 5.18 2.79
C ASP A 16 17.74 5.88 1.70
N PHE A 17 17.33 5.74 0.44
CA PHE A 17 17.83 6.50 -0.70
C PHE A 17 16.85 7.61 -1.11
N GLU A 18 17.40 8.61 -1.79
CA GLU A 18 16.69 9.86 -2.12
C GLU A 18 15.63 9.67 -3.21
N CYS A 19 14.59 10.51 -3.16
CA CYS A 19 13.67 10.63 -4.29
C CYS A 19 14.35 11.26 -5.51
N PRO A 20 13.82 11.09 -6.74
CA PRO A 20 14.44 11.57 -7.97
C PRO A 20 14.87 13.04 -7.89
N GLU A 21 16.14 13.32 -8.25
CA GLU A 21 16.69 14.68 -8.20
C GLU A 21 15.86 15.68 -9.01
N ARG A 22 15.42 15.25 -10.21
CA ARG A 22 14.56 16.09 -11.07
C ARG A 22 13.26 16.45 -10.37
N LEU A 23 12.63 15.51 -9.68
CA LEU A 23 11.39 15.76 -8.93
C LEU A 23 11.62 16.77 -7.79
N ARG A 24 12.74 16.63 -7.04
CA ARG A 24 13.10 17.58 -5.98
C ARG A 24 13.31 18.99 -6.54
N ALA A 25 14.00 19.09 -7.68
CA ALA A 25 14.23 20.36 -8.34
C ALA A 25 12.92 21.03 -8.81
N LEU A 26 11.97 20.25 -9.36
CA LEU A 26 10.67 20.76 -9.79
C LEU A 26 9.84 21.25 -8.60
N VAL A 27 9.79 20.49 -7.50
CA VAL A 27 9.08 20.91 -6.28
C VAL A 27 9.68 22.21 -5.72
N ALA A 28 11.01 22.30 -5.65
CA ALA A 28 11.69 23.52 -5.20
C ALA A 28 11.39 24.70 -6.13
N LYS A 29 11.43 24.51 -7.45
CA LYS A 29 11.04 25.53 -8.45
C LYS A 29 9.65 26.08 -8.15
N HIS A 30 8.64 25.21 -8.01
CA HIS A 30 7.27 25.66 -7.79
C HIS A 30 7.05 26.32 -6.43
N LEU A 31 7.82 25.95 -5.39
CA LEU A 31 7.85 26.64 -4.11
C LEU A 31 8.33 28.10 -4.28
N TYR A 32 9.43 28.30 -5.01
CA TYR A 32 9.98 29.64 -5.28
C TYR A 32 9.15 30.46 -6.29
N ASP A 33 8.49 29.79 -7.24
CA ASP A 33 7.58 30.41 -8.22
C ASP A 33 6.23 30.85 -7.59
N GLY A 34 6.08 30.72 -6.28
CA GLY A 34 4.94 31.24 -5.56
C GLY A 34 3.69 30.35 -5.58
N LYS A 35 3.82 29.05 -5.89
CA LYS A 35 2.71 28.09 -5.81
C LYS A 35 2.41 27.69 -4.36
N ASN A 36 2.13 28.67 -3.48
CA ASN A 36 2.05 28.51 -2.03
C ASN A 36 0.65 28.74 -1.46
N GLN A 37 -0.33 29.06 -2.32
CA GLN A 37 -1.71 29.25 -1.89
C GLN A 37 -2.54 27.98 -2.08
N TYR A 38 -3.72 27.93 -1.46
CA TYR A 38 -4.63 26.79 -1.57
C TYR A 38 -4.91 26.42 -3.02
N PRO A 39 -4.64 25.20 -3.42
CA PRO A 39 -5.13 24.68 -4.70
C PRO A 39 -6.60 24.28 -4.57
N PRO A 40 -7.28 23.92 -5.66
CA PRO A 40 -8.62 23.34 -5.60
C PRO A 40 -8.66 22.12 -4.66
N MET A 41 -9.77 21.93 -3.96
CA MET A 41 -9.98 20.85 -3.00
C MET A 41 -9.66 19.47 -3.59
N ALA A 42 -10.12 19.17 -4.80
CA ALA A 42 -9.84 17.91 -5.49
C ALA A 42 -8.38 17.74 -5.98
N GLY A 43 -7.54 18.74 -5.79
CA GLY A 43 -6.17 18.82 -6.35
C GLY A 43 -6.10 19.69 -7.61
N ILE A 44 -4.89 20.09 -8.02
CA ILE A 44 -4.70 20.93 -9.21
C ILE A 44 -5.12 20.18 -10.49
N PRO A 45 -5.77 20.87 -11.47
CA PRO A 45 -6.22 20.23 -12.70
C PRO A 45 -5.10 19.52 -13.47
N LEU A 46 -3.90 20.12 -13.49
CA LEU A 46 -2.74 19.54 -14.18
C LEU A 46 -2.39 18.16 -13.61
N LEU A 47 -2.32 18.01 -12.28
CA LEU A 47 -2.00 16.71 -11.66
C LEU A 47 -3.10 15.68 -11.90
N ARG A 48 -4.37 16.09 -11.76
CA ARG A 48 -5.50 15.18 -12.02
C ARG A 48 -5.52 14.69 -13.49
N GLN A 49 -5.13 15.55 -14.43
CA GLN A 49 -5.00 15.16 -15.83
C GLN A 49 -3.84 14.16 -16.03
N GLU A 50 -2.69 14.36 -15.39
CA GLU A 50 -1.57 13.41 -15.49
C GLU A 50 -1.92 12.07 -14.84
N ILE A 51 -2.69 12.07 -13.75
CA ILE A 51 -3.23 10.83 -13.16
C ILE A 51 -4.15 10.12 -14.17
N ALA A 52 -5.08 10.83 -14.81
CA ALA A 52 -5.96 10.26 -15.83
C ALA A 52 -5.15 9.67 -17.01
N ASN A 53 -4.14 10.39 -17.49
CA ASN A 53 -3.23 9.91 -18.54
C ASN A 53 -2.50 8.63 -18.10
N LYS A 54 -2.02 8.58 -16.86
CA LYS A 54 -1.32 7.44 -16.28
C LYS A 54 -2.22 6.20 -16.20
N VAL A 55 -3.42 6.31 -15.63
CA VAL A 55 -4.31 5.14 -15.50
C VAL A 55 -4.85 4.66 -16.83
N LYS A 56 -4.99 5.55 -17.82
CA LYS A 56 -5.30 5.16 -19.19
C LYS A 56 -4.19 4.31 -19.81
N ARG A 57 -2.91 4.71 -19.63
CA ARG A 57 -1.76 3.93 -20.13
C ARG A 57 -1.64 2.56 -19.46
N HIS A 58 -1.72 2.53 -18.14
CA HIS A 58 -1.43 1.31 -17.36
C HIS A 58 -2.65 0.37 -17.28
N TYR A 59 -3.86 0.91 -17.14
CA TYR A 59 -5.06 0.12 -16.86
C TYR A 59 -6.11 0.16 -17.97
N GLN A 60 -5.93 0.99 -19.01
CA GLN A 60 -6.90 1.23 -20.08
C GLN A 60 -8.23 1.78 -19.52
N PHE A 61 -8.15 2.49 -18.40
CA PHE A 61 -9.29 3.13 -17.76
C PHE A 61 -9.33 4.62 -18.09
N ASP A 62 -10.46 5.08 -18.66
CA ASP A 62 -10.69 6.48 -19.03
C ASP A 62 -11.33 7.22 -17.82
N ALA A 63 -10.51 7.68 -16.86
CA ALA A 63 -10.98 8.46 -15.75
C ALA A 63 -11.29 9.91 -16.16
N ASP A 64 -12.42 10.44 -15.72
CA ASP A 64 -12.70 11.88 -15.80
C ASP A 64 -11.89 12.62 -14.69
N ALA A 65 -10.89 13.37 -15.14
CA ALA A 65 -10.00 14.10 -14.23
C ALA A 65 -10.75 15.11 -13.32
N GLU A 66 -11.93 15.61 -13.73
CA GLU A 66 -12.69 16.59 -12.95
C GLU A 66 -13.59 15.94 -11.90
N THR A 67 -14.21 14.82 -12.25
CA THR A 67 -15.29 14.23 -11.43
C THR A 67 -14.93 12.93 -10.73
N GLU A 68 -13.82 12.27 -11.08
CA GLU A 68 -13.48 10.92 -10.59
C GLU A 68 -12.14 10.85 -9.87
N ILE A 69 -11.32 11.92 -9.88
CA ILE A 69 -9.98 11.92 -9.28
C ILE A 69 -9.89 12.95 -8.15
N THR A 70 -9.44 12.52 -6.98
CA THR A 70 -9.18 13.40 -5.84
C THR A 70 -7.76 13.16 -5.30
N VAL A 71 -6.97 14.23 -5.19
CA VAL A 71 -5.62 14.20 -4.61
C VAL A 71 -5.72 14.38 -3.11
N THR A 72 -5.03 13.53 -2.34
CA THR A 72 -5.12 13.45 -0.88
C THR A 72 -3.77 13.60 -0.19
N SER A 73 -3.77 13.91 1.11
CA SER A 73 -2.56 14.00 1.95
C SER A 73 -2.05 12.61 2.36
N GLY A 74 -1.73 11.82 1.35
CA GLY A 74 -1.29 10.42 1.47
C GLY A 74 -2.46 9.44 1.47
N ALA A 75 -2.12 8.16 1.23
CA ALA A 75 -3.11 7.08 1.13
C ALA A 75 -3.87 6.84 2.44
N THR A 76 -3.24 7.09 3.61
CA THR A 76 -3.91 6.96 4.91
C THR A 76 -5.12 7.86 5.04
N GLU A 77 -5.03 9.12 4.54
CA GLU A 77 -6.19 10.01 4.45
C GLU A 77 -7.24 9.44 3.49
N ALA A 78 -6.82 9.02 2.30
CA ALA A 78 -7.75 8.49 1.29
C ALA A 78 -8.51 7.25 1.82
N ILE A 79 -7.85 6.35 2.55
CA ILE A 79 -8.47 5.19 3.21
C ILE A 79 -9.51 5.66 4.26
N PHE A 80 -9.11 6.62 5.08
CA PHE A 80 -10.00 7.19 6.09
C PHE A 80 -11.23 7.83 5.45
N ASP A 81 -11.04 8.69 4.45
CA ASP A 81 -12.12 9.39 3.76
C ASP A 81 -13.08 8.41 3.07
N ALA A 82 -12.55 7.37 2.41
CA ALA A 82 -13.34 6.32 1.77
C ALA A 82 -14.19 5.54 2.80
N ALA A 83 -13.60 5.18 3.94
CA ALA A 83 -14.33 4.52 5.02
C ALA A 83 -15.45 5.42 5.57
N GLN A 84 -15.13 6.69 5.90
CA GLN A 84 -16.14 7.63 6.42
C GLN A 84 -17.27 7.94 5.41
N ALA A 85 -16.97 7.87 4.11
CA ALA A 85 -17.95 8.11 3.04
C ALA A 85 -18.85 6.90 2.73
N SER A 86 -18.44 5.68 3.14
CA SER A 86 -19.08 4.45 2.70
C SER A 86 -19.78 3.66 3.79
N VAL A 87 -19.37 3.79 5.05
CA VAL A 87 -19.93 2.99 6.15
C VAL A 87 -20.29 3.85 7.37
N GLY A 88 -21.18 3.34 8.20
CA GLY A 88 -21.66 3.99 9.39
C GLY A 88 -21.99 3.03 10.53
N GLN A 89 -22.71 3.53 11.53
CA GLN A 89 -23.00 2.76 12.74
C GLN A 89 -23.79 1.49 12.44
N GLY A 90 -23.20 0.36 12.79
CA GLY A 90 -23.81 -0.96 12.67
C GLY A 90 -23.50 -1.69 11.35
N ASP A 91 -22.82 -1.04 10.41
CA ASP A 91 -22.32 -1.67 9.20
C ASP A 91 -21.12 -2.58 9.48
N GLU A 92 -20.87 -3.50 8.56
CA GLU A 92 -19.76 -4.44 8.61
C GLU A 92 -18.83 -4.23 7.41
N VAL A 93 -17.52 -4.32 7.69
CA VAL A 93 -16.46 -4.18 6.69
C VAL A 93 -15.59 -5.44 6.72
N ILE A 94 -15.48 -6.14 5.60
CA ILE A 94 -14.59 -7.28 5.48
C ILE A 94 -13.15 -6.78 5.25
N VAL A 95 -12.22 -7.31 6.06
CA VAL A 95 -10.78 -7.01 6.03
C VAL A 95 -10.01 -8.32 6.02
N PHE A 96 -8.91 -8.38 5.30
CA PHE A 96 -8.07 -9.57 5.19
C PHE A 96 -6.81 -9.44 6.04
N ASP A 97 -6.64 -10.37 7.00
CA ASP A 97 -5.44 -10.44 7.84
C ASP A 97 -4.36 -11.33 7.17
N PRO A 98 -3.08 -10.90 7.20
CA PRO A 98 -2.54 -9.72 7.88
C PRO A 98 -2.94 -8.43 7.17
N ALA A 99 -3.48 -7.46 7.93
CA ALA A 99 -4.01 -6.20 7.42
C ALA A 99 -3.14 -4.99 7.79
N TYR A 100 -3.06 -4.00 6.89
CA TYR A 100 -2.43 -2.72 7.21
C TYR A 100 -3.16 -2.04 8.37
N ASP A 101 -2.40 -1.57 9.35
CA ASP A 101 -2.85 -1.11 10.67
C ASP A 101 -3.81 0.09 10.67
N SER A 102 -3.97 0.78 9.54
CA SER A 102 -4.88 1.91 9.46
C SER A 102 -6.31 1.56 9.03
N TYR A 103 -6.59 0.31 8.59
CA TYR A 103 -7.94 -0.06 8.15
C TYR A 103 -8.92 -0.12 9.31
N GLU A 104 -8.62 -0.89 10.35
CA GLU A 104 -9.51 -1.06 11.50
C GLU A 104 -9.83 0.26 12.23
N PRO A 105 -8.84 1.14 12.53
CA PRO A 105 -9.14 2.45 13.10
C PRO A 105 -10.07 3.31 12.21
N ALA A 106 -9.89 3.29 10.89
CA ALA A 106 -10.75 4.05 9.98
C ALA A 106 -12.20 3.52 10.01
N ILE A 107 -12.38 2.20 10.05
CA ILE A 107 -13.68 1.52 10.17
C ILE A 107 -14.35 1.86 11.51
N SER A 108 -13.60 1.70 12.62
CA SER A 108 -14.12 1.91 13.97
C SER A 108 -14.52 3.35 14.20
N LEU A 109 -13.78 4.33 13.67
CA LEU A 109 -14.11 5.74 13.75
C LEU A 109 -15.37 6.12 12.94
N ALA A 110 -15.70 5.35 11.91
CA ALA A 110 -16.98 5.49 11.20
C ALA A 110 -18.16 4.85 11.99
N GLY A 111 -17.89 4.13 13.07
CA GLY A 111 -18.90 3.41 13.86
C GLY A 111 -19.26 2.03 13.31
N ALA A 112 -18.57 1.57 12.30
CA ALA A 112 -18.70 0.25 11.71
C ALA A 112 -17.85 -0.81 12.44
N ARG A 113 -18.05 -2.09 12.11
CA ARG A 113 -17.31 -3.22 12.67
C ARG A 113 -16.49 -3.90 11.57
N ALA A 114 -15.20 -4.12 11.84
CA ALA A 114 -14.39 -4.97 11.00
C ALA A 114 -14.75 -6.45 11.16
N VAL A 115 -14.77 -7.19 10.06
CA VAL A 115 -14.92 -8.64 10.00
C VAL A 115 -13.62 -9.17 9.39
N HIS A 116 -12.77 -9.72 10.23
CA HIS A 116 -11.44 -10.17 9.85
C HIS A 116 -11.49 -11.58 9.27
N LEU A 117 -10.90 -11.76 8.09
CA LEU A 117 -10.71 -13.05 7.43
C LEU A 117 -9.21 -13.24 7.18
N SER A 118 -8.64 -14.32 7.73
CA SER A 118 -7.22 -14.59 7.50
C SER A 118 -6.98 -15.07 6.07
N LEU A 119 -5.95 -14.52 5.44
CA LEU A 119 -5.39 -15.03 4.19
C LEU A 119 -4.82 -16.42 4.40
N GLU A 120 -4.97 -17.30 3.42
CA GLU A 120 -4.56 -18.69 3.52
C GLU A 120 -3.06 -18.86 3.27
N LEU A 121 -2.37 -19.52 4.20
CA LEU A 121 -0.96 -19.85 4.10
C LEU A 121 -0.73 -21.05 3.14
N PRO A 122 0.45 -21.18 2.51
CA PRO A 122 1.62 -20.29 2.66
C PRO A 122 1.61 -19.06 1.75
N ASP A 123 0.71 -19.00 0.76
CA ASP A 123 0.77 -18.02 -0.35
C ASP A 123 -0.01 -16.75 -0.06
N TYR A 124 -0.69 -16.67 1.09
CA TYR A 124 -1.52 -15.54 1.50
C TYR A 124 -2.59 -15.19 0.45
N HIS A 125 -3.31 -16.19 -0.04
CA HIS A 125 -4.44 -16.00 -0.96
C HIS A 125 -5.76 -15.83 -0.21
N ILE A 126 -6.76 -15.26 -0.91
CA ILE A 126 -8.13 -15.13 -0.38
C ILE A 126 -8.92 -16.42 -0.69
N ASP A 127 -9.56 -16.98 0.32
CA ASP A 127 -10.61 -18.00 0.12
C ASP A 127 -11.97 -17.30 -0.08
N TRP A 128 -12.38 -17.18 -1.34
CA TRP A 128 -13.61 -16.49 -1.71
C TRP A 128 -14.88 -17.16 -1.20
N ASN A 129 -14.87 -18.47 -0.91
CA ASN A 129 -16.00 -19.15 -0.25
C ASN A 129 -16.19 -18.62 1.18
N ARG A 130 -15.08 -18.44 1.92
CA ARG A 130 -15.13 -17.84 3.26
C ARG A 130 -15.60 -16.38 3.22
N VAL A 131 -15.26 -15.65 2.16
CA VAL A 131 -15.78 -14.28 1.98
C VAL A 131 -17.29 -14.33 1.76
N GLU A 132 -17.80 -15.21 0.92
CA GLU A 132 -19.24 -15.37 0.68
C GLU A 132 -19.99 -15.71 1.96
N ASP A 133 -19.48 -16.65 2.75
CA ASP A 133 -20.06 -17.07 4.04
C ASP A 133 -20.06 -15.93 5.09
N ALA A 134 -19.10 -15.02 5.02
CA ALA A 134 -18.96 -13.88 5.94
C ALA A 134 -19.85 -12.69 5.56
N ILE A 135 -20.34 -12.61 4.34
CA ILE A 135 -21.23 -11.53 3.89
C ILE A 135 -22.58 -11.63 4.59
N THR A 136 -23.03 -10.53 5.18
CA THR A 136 -24.34 -10.38 5.82
C THR A 136 -25.12 -9.22 5.21
N GLU A 137 -26.36 -9.00 5.65
CA GLU A 137 -27.15 -7.82 5.27
C GLU A 137 -26.54 -6.48 5.74
N LYS A 138 -25.57 -6.55 6.67
CA LYS A 138 -24.86 -5.37 7.19
C LYS A 138 -23.55 -5.08 6.46
N THR A 139 -23.07 -6.01 5.66
CA THR A 139 -21.81 -5.83 4.91
C THR A 139 -21.97 -4.71 3.89
N ARG A 140 -21.12 -3.67 3.97
CA ARG A 140 -21.16 -2.51 3.08
C ARG A 140 -19.85 -2.25 2.36
N LEU A 141 -18.75 -2.77 2.87
CA LEU A 141 -17.42 -2.53 2.30
C LEU A 141 -16.56 -3.80 2.39
N VAL A 142 -15.78 -4.04 1.35
CA VAL A 142 -14.67 -5.01 1.36
C VAL A 142 -13.39 -4.23 1.11
N ILE A 143 -12.39 -4.37 1.95
CA ILE A 143 -11.07 -3.76 1.77
C ILE A 143 -10.11 -4.81 1.24
N ILE A 144 -9.54 -4.56 0.06
CA ILE A 144 -8.48 -5.37 -0.52
C ILE A 144 -7.19 -4.55 -0.60
N ASN A 145 -6.04 -5.22 -0.50
CA ASN A 145 -4.74 -4.60 -0.64
C ASN A 145 -3.87 -5.44 -1.58
N THR A 146 -3.54 -4.88 -2.73
CA THR A 146 -2.75 -5.57 -3.76
C THR A 146 -1.81 -4.59 -4.47
N PRO A 147 -0.51 -4.85 -4.48
CA PRO A 147 0.27 -5.83 -3.70
C PRO A 147 0.10 -5.66 -2.20
N ASN A 148 0.00 -6.75 -1.45
CA ASN A 148 -0.35 -6.74 -0.03
C ASN A 148 0.83 -6.35 0.87
N ASN A 149 0.61 -5.44 1.79
CA ASN A 149 1.47 -5.20 2.94
C ASN A 149 0.82 -5.85 4.17
N PRO A 150 1.44 -6.85 4.81
CA PRO A 150 2.89 -7.11 4.86
C PRO A 150 3.43 -8.24 3.98
N CYS A 151 2.59 -9.07 3.37
CA CYS A 151 3.04 -10.36 2.86
C CYS A 151 3.56 -10.38 1.41
N GLY A 152 3.34 -9.31 0.65
CA GLY A 152 3.78 -9.22 -0.75
C GLY A 152 2.98 -10.09 -1.72
N SER A 153 1.83 -10.65 -1.29
CA SER A 153 0.92 -11.39 -2.17
C SER A 153 0.23 -10.46 -3.16
N LEU A 154 -0.21 -11.04 -4.26
CA LEU A 154 -0.91 -10.33 -5.34
C LEU A 154 -2.29 -10.96 -5.53
N LEU A 155 -3.27 -10.13 -5.77
CA LEU A 155 -4.53 -10.59 -6.35
C LEU A 155 -4.38 -10.68 -7.87
N ASP A 156 -4.92 -11.73 -8.45
CA ASP A 156 -4.93 -11.95 -9.88
C ASP A 156 -6.31 -11.62 -10.50
N ARG A 157 -6.45 -11.90 -11.80
CA ARG A 157 -7.70 -11.65 -12.51
C ARG A 157 -8.85 -12.50 -11.98
N ASN A 158 -8.59 -13.74 -11.56
CA ASN A 158 -9.64 -14.63 -11.04
C ASN A 158 -10.15 -14.07 -9.70
N ASP A 159 -9.27 -13.57 -8.84
CA ASP A 159 -9.65 -12.91 -7.59
C ASP A 159 -10.57 -11.72 -7.84
N MET A 160 -10.25 -10.90 -8.85
CA MET A 160 -11.09 -9.75 -9.22
C MET A 160 -12.45 -10.18 -9.81
N ASP A 161 -12.48 -11.25 -10.61
CA ASP A 161 -13.72 -11.80 -11.17
C ASP A 161 -14.62 -12.41 -10.09
N GLU A 162 -14.05 -13.10 -9.08
CA GLU A 162 -14.76 -13.59 -7.90
C GLU A 162 -15.33 -12.44 -7.06
N LEU A 163 -14.51 -11.44 -6.75
CA LEU A 163 -14.97 -10.25 -6.02
C LEU A 163 -16.10 -9.54 -6.76
N ALA A 164 -15.97 -9.33 -8.07
CA ALA A 164 -17.00 -8.70 -8.89
C ALA A 164 -18.32 -9.51 -8.85
N THR A 165 -18.22 -10.83 -8.89
CA THR A 165 -19.38 -11.72 -8.81
C THR A 165 -20.07 -11.62 -7.44
N LEU A 166 -19.29 -11.60 -6.36
CA LEU A 166 -19.82 -11.49 -5.01
C LEU A 166 -20.58 -10.18 -4.75
N ILE A 167 -20.10 -9.05 -5.32
CA ILE A 167 -20.70 -7.73 -5.04
C ILE A 167 -21.73 -7.27 -6.08
N ARG A 168 -21.89 -8.00 -7.21
CA ARG A 168 -22.70 -7.55 -8.36
C ARG A 168 -24.10 -7.07 -7.98
N ASP A 169 -24.85 -7.88 -7.29
CA ASP A 169 -26.25 -7.63 -6.92
C ASP A 169 -26.41 -7.21 -5.45
N ARG A 170 -25.31 -6.83 -4.79
CA ARG A 170 -25.28 -6.41 -3.38
C ARG A 170 -24.91 -4.95 -3.26
N ASP A 171 -25.39 -4.30 -2.22
CA ASP A 171 -25.01 -2.93 -1.85
C ASP A 171 -23.68 -2.95 -1.08
N ILE A 172 -22.64 -3.44 -1.73
CA ILE A 172 -21.29 -3.57 -1.18
C ILE A 172 -20.33 -2.80 -2.10
N LEU A 173 -19.51 -1.96 -1.48
CA LEU A 173 -18.44 -1.22 -2.13
C LEU A 173 -17.09 -1.91 -1.90
N VAL A 174 -16.09 -1.52 -2.67
CA VAL A 174 -14.71 -1.97 -2.54
C VAL A 174 -13.80 -0.80 -2.23
N LEU A 175 -12.94 -0.92 -1.24
CA LEU A 175 -11.76 -0.09 -1.08
C LEU A 175 -10.56 -0.91 -1.53
N SER A 176 -9.91 -0.48 -2.62
CA SER A 176 -8.72 -1.13 -3.15
C SER A 176 -7.48 -0.28 -2.84
N ASP A 177 -6.67 -0.77 -1.89
CA ASP A 177 -5.38 -0.15 -1.58
C ASP A 177 -4.31 -0.69 -2.54
N GLU A 178 -3.98 0.12 -3.54
CA GLU A 178 -3.04 -0.20 -4.62
C GLU A 178 -1.76 0.65 -4.55
N VAL A 179 -1.36 1.07 -3.34
CA VAL A 179 -0.20 1.95 -3.15
C VAL A 179 1.13 1.38 -3.65
N TYR A 180 1.21 0.06 -3.82
CA TYR A 180 2.38 -0.66 -4.35
C TYR A 180 2.21 -1.09 -5.81
N GLU A 181 1.30 -0.50 -6.58
CA GLU A 181 0.92 -0.89 -7.95
C GLU A 181 2.08 -1.12 -8.92
N HIS A 182 3.21 -0.42 -8.74
CA HIS A 182 4.42 -0.54 -9.57
C HIS A 182 5.48 -1.48 -8.97
N MET A 183 5.17 -2.18 -7.88
CA MET A 183 6.10 -3.10 -7.22
C MET A 183 5.57 -4.52 -7.33
N VAL A 184 5.61 -5.04 -8.56
CA VAL A 184 5.19 -6.40 -8.94
C VAL A 184 6.32 -7.01 -9.76
N TYR A 185 6.69 -8.26 -9.50
CA TYR A 185 7.92 -8.88 -9.93
C TYR A 185 7.70 -10.13 -10.79
N ASP A 186 8.81 -10.67 -11.31
CA ASP A 186 8.84 -11.94 -12.06
C ASP A 186 7.96 -11.92 -13.32
N GLY A 187 7.91 -10.74 -13.98
CA GLY A 187 7.10 -10.55 -15.19
C GLY A 187 5.58 -10.59 -14.96
N GLN A 188 5.15 -10.63 -13.70
CA GLN A 188 3.73 -10.56 -13.39
C GLN A 188 3.20 -9.14 -13.59
N ARG A 189 1.90 -9.02 -13.78
CA ARG A 189 1.23 -7.75 -13.98
C ARG A 189 0.37 -7.40 -12.77
N HIS A 190 0.43 -6.15 -12.34
CA HIS A 190 -0.53 -5.65 -11.35
C HIS A 190 -1.95 -5.68 -11.91
N GLU A 191 -2.86 -6.31 -11.17
CA GLU A 191 -4.28 -6.35 -11.53
C GLU A 191 -5.04 -5.33 -10.68
N SER A 192 -5.30 -4.17 -11.29
CA SER A 192 -6.04 -3.08 -10.65
C SER A 192 -7.55 -3.30 -10.78
N VAL A 193 -8.32 -2.92 -9.76
CA VAL A 193 -9.80 -2.87 -9.84
C VAL A 193 -10.30 -1.99 -10.98
N LEU A 194 -9.49 -1.03 -11.44
CA LEU A 194 -9.82 -0.16 -12.57
C LEU A 194 -9.90 -0.89 -13.93
N ARG A 195 -9.32 -2.11 -14.02
CA ARG A 195 -9.41 -2.95 -15.24
C ARG A 195 -10.76 -3.69 -15.34
N HIS A 196 -11.52 -3.72 -14.26
CA HIS A 196 -12.76 -4.47 -14.15
C HIS A 196 -13.96 -3.52 -14.15
N PRO A 197 -14.76 -3.46 -15.24
CA PRO A 197 -15.85 -2.47 -15.37
C PRO A 197 -16.87 -2.50 -14.22
N GLU A 198 -17.15 -3.69 -13.67
CA GLU A 198 -18.09 -3.82 -12.55
C GLU A 198 -17.48 -3.29 -11.24
N LEU A 199 -16.21 -3.60 -10.96
CA LEU A 199 -15.50 -3.14 -9.76
C LEU A 199 -15.26 -1.63 -9.83
N SER A 200 -14.82 -1.10 -10.98
CA SER A 200 -14.50 0.33 -11.13
C SER A 200 -15.67 1.26 -10.82
N GLN A 201 -16.91 0.78 -10.98
CA GLN A 201 -18.11 1.57 -10.63
C GLN A 201 -18.45 1.56 -9.14
N LYS A 202 -17.93 0.59 -8.39
CA LYS A 202 -18.23 0.36 -6.96
C LYS A 202 -16.99 0.47 -6.07
N CYS A 203 -15.90 1.08 -6.55
CA CYS A 203 -14.65 1.12 -5.79
C CYS A 203 -14.14 2.52 -5.49
N PHE A 204 -13.35 2.58 -4.41
CA PHE A 204 -12.36 3.61 -4.14
C PHE A 204 -10.98 2.99 -4.39
N ALA A 205 -10.36 3.29 -5.53
CA ALA A 205 -9.01 2.83 -5.86
C ALA A 205 -7.98 3.85 -5.37
N ILE A 206 -7.09 3.45 -4.47
CA ILE A 206 -6.15 4.33 -3.77
C ILE A 206 -4.72 4.04 -4.19
N PHE A 207 -4.00 5.09 -4.57
CA PHE A 207 -2.64 5.05 -5.09
C PHE A 207 -1.74 6.05 -4.36
N SER A 208 -0.42 5.80 -4.32
CA SER A 208 0.50 6.64 -3.55
C SER A 208 1.70 7.12 -4.36
N PHE A 209 1.81 8.43 -4.55
CA PHE A 209 3.04 9.03 -5.10
C PHE A 209 4.24 8.85 -4.16
N GLY A 210 4.01 8.81 -2.85
CA GLY A 210 5.07 8.59 -1.87
C GLY A 210 5.78 7.25 -2.05
N LYS A 211 5.07 6.22 -2.52
CA LYS A 211 5.64 4.90 -2.81
C LYS A 211 6.31 4.90 -4.18
N THR A 212 5.65 5.43 -5.20
CA THR A 212 6.15 5.48 -6.57
C THR A 212 7.41 6.33 -6.71
N TYR A 213 7.51 7.45 -6.00
CA TYR A 213 8.60 8.42 -6.16
C TYR A 213 9.57 8.49 -4.96
N HIS A 214 9.58 7.48 -4.10
CA HIS A 214 10.47 7.43 -2.93
C HIS A 214 10.35 8.68 -2.02
N ALA A 215 9.14 9.24 -1.92
CA ALA A 215 8.86 10.49 -1.22
C ALA A 215 7.76 10.32 -0.16
N THR A 216 7.87 9.27 0.66
CA THR A 216 6.84 8.87 1.64
C THR A 216 6.50 9.97 2.63
N GLY A 217 7.49 10.81 3.00
CA GLY A 217 7.33 11.94 3.91
C GLY A 217 6.54 13.12 3.32
N TRP A 218 6.36 13.19 2.00
CA TRP A 218 5.60 14.28 1.37
C TRP A 218 4.10 14.12 1.54
N LYS A 219 3.66 12.94 1.90
CA LYS A 219 2.24 12.64 2.19
C LYS A 219 1.33 13.07 1.05
N ILE A 220 1.53 12.50 -0.14
CA ILE A 220 0.70 12.79 -1.31
C ILE A 220 0.29 11.50 -2.01
N ALA A 221 -1.01 11.38 -2.29
CA ALA A 221 -1.66 10.22 -2.87
C ALA A 221 -2.90 10.66 -3.66
N TYR A 222 -3.65 9.73 -4.20
CA TYR A 222 -4.92 10.02 -4.86
C TYR A 222 -5.86 8.84 -4.78
N CYS A 223 -7.16 9.17 -4.84
CA CYS A 223 -8.26 8.23 -4.96
C CYS A 223 -8.93 8.40 -6.32
N ILE A 224 -9.27 7.28 -6.97
CA ILE A 224 -10.11 7.23 -8.16
C ILE A 224 -11.37 6.45 -7.80
N SER A 225 -12.52 7.03 -8.08
CA SER A 225 -13.83 6.38 -7.87
C SER A 225 -14.85 6.94 -8.86
N SER A 226 -15.97 6.23 -9.07
CA SER A 226 -17.05 6.74 -9.91
C SER A 226 -17.54 8.11 -9.39
N LYS A 227 -18.11 8.92 -10.28
CA LYS A 227 -18.56 10.28 -9.97
C LYS A 227 -19.39 10.35 -8.69
N SER A 228 -20.35 9.45 -8.51
CA SER A 228 -21.22 9.42 -7.32
C SER A 228 -20.46 9.14 -6.03
N LEU A 229 -19.51 8.21 -6.05
CA LEU A 229 -18.66 7.89 -4.92
C LEU A 229 -17.67 9.03 -4.63
N THR A 230 -17.13 9.66 -5.67
CA THR A 230 -16.24 10.82 -5.55
C THR A 230 -16.95 12.01 -4.90
N GLU A 231 -18.24 12.25 -5.18
CA GLU A 231 -19.02 13.29 -4.55
C GLU A 231 -19.14 13.07 -3.03
N GLU A 232 -19.37 11.83 -2.58
CA GLU A 232 -19.43 11.50 -1.15
C GLU A 232 -18.04 11.56 -0.49
N PHE A 233 -17.03 11.00 -1.13
CA PHE A 233 -15.62 11.05 -0.69
C PHE A 233 -15.16 12.50 -0.46
N ARG A 234 -15.45 13.40 -1.41
CA ARG A 234 -15.05 14.81 -1.34
C ARG A 234 -15.74 15.58 -0.21
N LYS A 235 -16.94 15.16 0.24
CA LYS A 235 -17.60 15.76 1.42
C LYS A 235 -16.79 15.51 2.69
N VAL A 236 -16.17 14.34 2.82
CA VAL A 236 -15.28 13.99 3.93
C VAL A 236 -13.96 14.73 3.79
N HIS A 237 -13.27 14.56 2.65
CA HIS A 237 -11.99 15.17 2.34
C HIS A 237 -11.95 16.69 2.58
N GLN A 238 -13.04 17.39 2.22
CA GLN A 238 -13.15 18.83 2.42
C GLN A 238 -12.98 19.27 3.87
N PHE A 239 -13.40 18.45 4.85
CA PHE A 239 -13.36 18.81 6.27
C PHE A 239 -12.26 18.10 7.05
N VAL A 240 -11.63 17.08 6.48
CA VAL A 240 -10.46 16.38 7.07
C VAL A 240 -9.18 17.15 6.76
N THR A 241 -8.91 17.42 5.49
CA THR A 241 -7.68 18.08 5.05
C THR A 241 -7.96 19.33 4.18
N PHE A 242 -9.08 19.36 3.49
CA PHE A 242 -9.47 20.31 2.46
C PHE A 242 -8.65 20.14 1.17
N THR A 243 -7.33 20.25 1.24
CA THR A 243 -6.41 20.07 0.09
C THR A 243 -5.00 19.81 0.58
N THR A 244 -4.14 19.29 -0.26
CA THR A 244 -2.73 19.06 0.05
C THR A 244 -1.81 20.06 -0.64
N SER A 245 -0.52 20.02 -0.30
CA SER A 245 0.51 20.99 -0.69
C SER A 245 0.53 21.29 -2.20
N SER A 246 0.28 22.56 -2.59
CA SER A 246 0.16 22.96 -3.98
C SER A 246 1.48 22.82 -4.77
N PHE A 247 2.59 23.31 -4.23
CA PHE A 247 3.89 23.25 -4.93
C PHE A 247 4.37 21.81 -5.14
N VAL A 248 4.04 20.88 -4.24
CA VAL A 248 4.31 19.44 -4.41
C VAL A 248 3.47 18.87 -5.55
N GLN A 249 2.18 19.22 -5.62
CA GLN A 249 1.29 18.78 -6.70
C GLN A 249 1.80 19.26 -8.06
N TYR A 250 2.22 20.52 -8.18
CA TYR A 250 2.80 21.05 -9.44
C TYR A 250 4.10 20.33 -9.81
N GLY A 251 4.99 20.09 -8.84
CA GLY A 251 6.24 19.37 -9.07
C GLY A 251 6.03 17.94 -9.55
N ILE A 252 5.07 17.21 -8.94
CA ILE A 252 4.73 15.84 -9.34
C ILE A 252 4.08 15.84 -10.74
N ALA A 253 3.15 16.75 -11.03
CA ALA A 253 2.51 16.82 -12.33
C ALA A 253 3.52 17.07 -13.47
N GLU A 254 4.45 18.01 -13.29
CA GLU A 254 5.51 18.30 -14.25
C GLU A 254 6.45 17.09 -14.39
N PHE A 255 6.81 16.41 -13.29
CA PHE A 255 7.64 15.21 -13.32
C PHE A 255 6.97 14.03 -14.04
N MET A 256 5.69 13.77 -13.79
CA MET A 256 4.93 12.72 -14.49
C MET A 256 4.90 12.94 -16.01
N SER A 257 4.81 14.20 -16.43
CA SER A 257 4.80 14.57 -17.84
C SER A 257 6.20 14.45 -18.49
N GLU A 258 7.27 14.81 -17.76
CA GLU A 258 8.64 14.80 -18.26
C GLU A 258 9.32 13.43 -18.21
N CYS A 259 9.00 12.61 -17.18
CA CYS A 259 9.66 11.35 -16.85
C CYS A 259 8.64 10.21 -16.65
N PRO A 260 7.78 9.91 -17.64
CA PRO A 260 6.78 8.85 -17.49
C PRO A 260 7.40 7.46 -17.32
N GLU A 261 8.63 7.25 -17.83
CA GLU A 261 9.39 6.01 -17.73
C GLU A 261 9.74 5.61 -16.29
N HIS A 262 9.83 6.57 -15.36
CA HIS A 262 10.20 6.28 -13.97
C HIS A 262 9.29 5.21 -13.33
N ALA A 263 7.98 5.32 -13.52
CA ALA A 263 7.02 4.35 -13.00
C ALA A 263 7.12 2.99 -13.72
N GLU A 264 7.50 2.99 -15.00
CA GLU A 264 7.66 1.79 -15.82
C GLU A 264 8.94 1.01 -15.48
N GLU A 265 9.98 1.69 -15.03
CA GLU A 265 11.26 1.10 -14.61
C GLU A 265 11.24 0.60 -13.15
N LEU A 266 10.28 1.03 -12.36
CA LEU A 266 10.21 0.75 -10.93
C LEU A 266 10.12 -0.75 -10.58
N PRO A 267 9.36 -1.59 -11.32
CA PRO A 267 9.33 -3.03 -11.09
C PRO A 267 10.72 -3.66 -11.14
N LEU A 268 11.49 -3.39 -12.18
CA LEU A 268 12.84 -3.94 -12.35
C LEU A 268 13.82 -3.43 -11.28
N PHE A 269 13.69 -2.17 -10.89
CA PHE A 269 14.51 -1.60 -9.83
C PHE A 269 14.31 -2.32 -8.49
N TYR A 270 13.06 -2.54 -8.08
CA TYR A 270 12.75 -3.20 -6.82
C TYR A 270 12.91 -4.72 -6.88
N GLU A 271 12.66 -5.34 -8.03
CA GLU A 271 12.93 -6.76 -8.25
C GLU A 271 14.42 -7.07 -8.00
N LYS A 272 15.32 -6.25 -8.58
CA LYS A 272 16.75 -6.39 -8.33
C LYS A 272 17.11 -6.25 -6.85
N LYS A 273 16.50 -5.31 -6.12
CA LYS A 273 16.73 -5.14 -4.67
C LYS A 273 16.23 -6.35 -3.86
N ARG A 274 15.05 -6.88 -4.22
CA ARG A 274 14.51 -8.12 -3.65
C ARG A 274 15.47 -9.27 -3.84
N ASP A 275 15.91 -9.48 -5.08
CA ASP A 275 16.80 -10.58 -5.45
C ASP A 275 18.14 -10.46 -4.72
N THR A 276 18.72 -9.26 -4.68
CA THR A 276 19.93 -8.98 -3.91
C THR A 276 19.75 -9.34 -2.43
N PHE A 277 18.65 -8.88 -1.80
CA PHE A 277 18.39 -9.21 -0.38
C PHE A 277 18.20 -10.71 -0.17
N CYS A 278 17.42 -11.38 -1.02
CA CYS A 278 17.20 -12.83 -0.97
C CYS A 278 18.51 -13.61 -1.14
N GLU A 279 19.37 -13.21 -2.08
CA GLU A 279 20.69 -13.83 -2.27
C GLU A 279 21.57 -13.65 -1.03
N LEU A 280 21.62 -12.43 -0.48
CA LEU A 280 22.42 -12.12 0.71
C LEU A 280 22.02 -12.93 1.96
N VAL A 281 20.74 -13.32 2.10
CA VAL A 281 20.25 -14.10 3.24
C VAL A 281 20.07 -15.59 2.94
N SER A 282 20.36 -16.05 1.74
CA SER A 282 20.14 -17.44 1.28
C SER A 282 20.88 -18.49 2.10
N ASP A 283 22.09 -18.15 2.59
CA ASP A 283 22.93 -19.03 3.43
C ASP A 283 22.62 -18.91 4.94
N SER A 284 21.57 -18.17 5.32
CA SER A 284 21.14 -18.07 6.71
C SER A 284 20.21 -19.23 7.10
N ARG A 285 19.87 -19.31 8.39
CA ARG A 285 18.88 -20.27 8.91
C ARG A 285 17.44 -19.79 8.74
N PHE A 286 17.21 -18.61 8.14
CA PHE A 286 15.88 -18.18 7.75
C PHE A 286 15.43 -18.93 6.52
N THR A 287 14.13 -19.29 6.48
CA THR A 287 13.50 -19.84 5.28
C THR A 287 12.49 -18.84 4.70
N PHE A 288 12.37 -18.82 3.38
CA PHE A 288 11.49 -17.86 2.70
C PHE A 288 11.21 -18.25 1.25
N ALA A 289 10.09 -17.74 0.73
CA ALA A 289 9.88 -17.61 -0.71
C ALA A 289 10.08 -16.13 -1.09
N PRO A 290 10.68 -15.83 -2.26
CA PRO A 290 10.80 -14.44 -2.72
C PRO A 290 9.45 -13.75 -2.82
N SER A 291 9.37 -12.51 -2.33
CA SER A 291 8.15 -11.72 -2.40
C SER A 291 7.71 -11.46 -3.84
N ARG A 292 6.43 -11.58 -4.12
CA ARG A 292 5.85 -11.33 -5.45
C ARG A 292 5.56 -9.85 -5.70
N GLY A 293 5.46 -9.06 -4.63
CA GLY A 293 5.18 -7.63 -4.70
C GLY A 293 5.61 -6.88 -3.45
N THR A 294 5.39 -5.56 -3.44
CA THR A 294 5.82 -4.61 -2.40
C THR A 294 7.35 -4.52 -2.31
N TYR A 295 7.87 -3.84 -1.30
CA TYR A 295 9.31 -3.85 -0.97
C TYR A 295 9.58 -4.53 0.38
N PHE A 296 8.75 -5.51 0.72
CA PHE A 296 8.89 -6.31 1.93
C PHE A 296 9.19 -7.77 1.59
N GLN A 297 10.02 -8.38 2.41
CA GLN A 297 10.32 -9.80 2.38
C GLN A 297 9.95 -10.42 3.73
N LEU A 298 9.18 -11.48 3.71
CA LEU A 298 8.92 -12.30 4.88
C LEU A 298 10.00 -13.35 5.04
N LEU A 299 10.55 -13.46 6.24
CA LEU A 299 11.51 -14.50 6.61
C LEU A 299 10.96 -15.28 7.80
N ASP A 300 10.88 -16.60 7.66
CA ASP A 300 10.57 -17.55 8.73
C ASP A 300 11.84 -17.85 9.53
N TYR A 301 11.77 -17.70 10.86
CA TYR A 301 12.88 -17.92 11.78
C TYR A 301 12.69 -19.18 12.66
N SER A 302 11.80 -20.09 12.32
CA SER A 302 11.50 -21.30 13.12
C SER A 302 12.71 -22.20 13.36
N GLU A 303 13.69 -22.19 12.48
CA GLU A 303 14.97 -22.87 12.61
C GLU A 303 15.94 -22.19 13.59
N ILE A 304 15.63 -20.93 14.02
CA ILE A 304 16.51 -20.08 14.84
C ILE A 304 16.01 -20.00 16.26
N SER A 305 14.70 -19.81 16.47
CA SER A 305 14.12 -19.56 17.79
C SER A 305 12.67 -20.05 17.88
N ASP A 306 12.29 -20.54 19.07
CA ASP A 306 10.92 -20.91 19.41
C ASP A 306 10.11 -19.74 20.02
N LYS A 307 10.71 -18.56 20.16
CA LYS A 307 10.05 -17.40 20.74
C LYS A 307 8.94 -16.88 19.84
N PRO A 308 7.87 -16.29 20.42
CA PRO A 308 6.88 -15.53 19.64
C PRO A 308 7.54 -14.42 18.82
N ASP A 309 6.93 -14.06 17.68
CA ASP A 309 7.48 -13.11 16.73
C ASP A 309 7.77 -11.72 17.33
N THR A 310 6.90 -11.22 18.20
CA THR A 310 7.09 -9.94 18.92
C THR A 310 8.30 -9.98 19.86
N GLU A 311 8.52 -11.11 20.53
CA GLU A 311 9.67 -11.28 21.42
C GLU A 311 10.97 -11.41 20.62
N PHE A 312 10.97 -12.23 19.56
CA PHE A 312 12.14 -12.42 18.72
C PHE A 312 12.52 -11.13 17.95
N ALA A 313 11.55 -10.36 17.44
CA ALA A 313 11.81 -9.06 16.82
C ALA A 313 12.46 -8.06 17.79
N ASN A 314 12.03 -8.06 19.05
CA ASN A 314 12.63 -7.24 20.11
C ASN A 314 14.07 -7.65 20.42
N GLU A 315 14.34 -8.94 20.53
CA GLU A 315 15.69 -9.49 20.74
C GLU A 315 16.61 -9.18 19.57
N LEU A 316 16.13 -9.44 18.34
CA LEU A 316 16.85 -9.14 17.11
C LEU A 316 17.27 -7.66 17.04
N THR A 317 16.37 -6.76 17.43
CA THR A 317 16.66 -5.32 17.44
C THR A 317 17.64 -4.93 18.54
N ARG A 318 17.46 -5.41 19.78
CA ARG A 318 18.21 -4.95 20.95
C ARG A 318 19.57 -5.62 21.09
N GLU A 319 19.65 -6.90 20.76
CA GLU A 319 20.84 -7.73 21.04
C GLU A 319 21.65 -8.03 19.79
N LYS A 320 21.01 -8.13 18.63
CA LYS A 320 21.68 -8.48 17.38
C LYS A 320 21.89 -7.28 16.46
N GLY A 321 21.14 -6.20 16.63
CA GLY A 321 21.36 -4.95 15.93
C GLY A 321 20.66 -4.85 14.56
N VAL A 322 19.62 -5.67 14.29
CA VAL A 322 18.76 -5.54 13.10
C VAL A 322 17.30 -5.42 13.55
N ALA A 323 16.61 -4.41 13.07
CA ALA A 323 15.19 -4.20 13.35
C ALA A 323 14.31 -4.75 12.22
N ALA A 324 13.33 -5.57 12.58
CA ALA A 324 12.30 -6.12 11.70
C ALA A 324 10.91 -5.91 12.34
N ILE A 325 9.84 -6.21 11.61
CA ILE A 325 8.46 -6.12 12.12
C ILE A 325 7.90 -7.52 12.33
N PRO A 326 7.37 -7.85 13.54
CA PRO A 326 6.61 -9.07 13.75
C PRO A 326 5.27 -9.03 13.00
N LEU A 327 4.73 -10.18 12.58
CA LEU A 327 3.46 -10.24 11.87
C LEU A 327 2.23 -10.21 12.78
N ALA A 328 2.35 -10.67 14.02
CA ALA A 328 1.21 -10.73 14.95
C ALA A 328 0.39 -9.44 15.06
N PRO A 329 1.00 -8.23 15.08
CA PRO A 329 0.23 -6.97 15.14
C PRO A 329 -0.64 -6.67 13.90
N PHE A 330 -0.48 -7.39 12.81
CA PHE A 330 -1.30 -7.23 11.60
C PHE A 330 -2.54 -8.15 11.58
N TYR A 331 -2.77 -8.91 12.65
CA TYR A 331 -3.92 -9.83 12.78
C TYR A 331 -4.78 -9.44 13.97
N GLU A 332 -6.09 -9.60 13.85
CA GLU A 332 -6.99 -9.60 15.00
C GLU A 332 -6.72 -10.83 15.90
N GLN A 333 -6.55 -11.99 15.27
CA GLN A 333 -6.21 -13.25 15.92
C GLN A 333 -4.95 -13.84 15.30
N PRO A 334 -3.77 -13.47 15.82
CA PRO A 334 -2.51 -13.86 15.20
C PRO A 334 -2.31 -15.38 15.26
N PRO A 335 -1.97 -16.03 14.13
CA PRO A 335 -1.53 -17.41 14.13
C PRO A 335 -0.15 -17.52 14.79
N ASP A 336 0.17 -18.70 15.32
CA ASP A 336 1.51 -18.99 15.86
C ASP A 336 2.52 -19.21 14.71
N THR A 337 2.79 -18.14 13.97
CA THR A 337 3.81 -18.12 12.92
C THR A 337 5.10 -17.49 13.45
N ARG A 338 6.24 -18.06 13.02
CA ARG A 338 7.57 -17.52 13.35
C ARG A 338 8.12 -16.73 12.17
N ILE A 339 7.38 -15.68 11.78
CA ILE A 339 7.67 -14.90 10.59
C ILE A 339 7.89 -13.44 10.95
N LEU A 340 8.97 -12.84 10.41
CA LEU A 340 9.21 -11.41 10.47
C LEU A 340 9.19 -10.80 9.09
N ARG A 341 8.73 -9.54 9.00
CA ARG A 341 8.76 -8.72 7.79
C ARG A 341 10.00 -7.84 7.79
N PHE A 342 10.77 -7.90 6.72
CA PHE A 342 11.93 -7.06 6.45
C PHE A 342 11.68 -6.15 5.26
N CYS A 343 12.12 -4.90 5.34
CA CYS A 343 12.03 -3.93 4.26
C CYS A 343 13.34 -3.91 3.48
N PHE A 344 13.29 -4.28 2.19
CA PHE A 344 14.48 -4.29 1.33
C PHE A 344 14.63 -3.02 0.47
N CYS A 345 13.77 -2.01 0.62
CA CYS A 345 13.97 -0.73 -0.04
C CYS A 345 15.04 0.12 0.67
N LYS A 346 16.26 -0.42 0.67
CA LYS A 346 17.44 0.16 1.33
C LYS A 346 18.60 0.20 0.35
N ASP A 347 19.62 1.01 0.68
CA ASP A 347 20.88 0.97 -0.03
C ASP A 347 21.54 -0.41 0.08
N ASP A 348 22.26 -0.83 -0.94
CA ASP A 348 22.87 -2.17 -1.00
C ASP A 348 23.82 -2.40 0.20
N SER A 349 24.57 -1.38 0.60
CA SER A 349 25.43 -1.43 1.79
C SER A 349 24.67 -1.66 3.11
N THR A 350 23.44 -1.13 3.23
CA THR A 350 22.56 -1.36 4.37
C THR A 350 22.08 -2.81 4.39
N LEU A 351 21.71 -3.35 3.24
CA LEU A 351 21.28 -4.75 3.09
C LEU A 351 22.40 -5.72 3.37
N GLU A 352 23.62 -5.46 2.86
CA GLU A 352 24.81 -6.27 3.11
C GLU A 352 25.13 -6.37 4.60
N GLN A 353 25.18 -5.24 5.30
CA GLN A 353 25.45 -5.20 6.75
C GLN A 353 24.38 -5.95 7.55
N ALA A 354 23.09 -5.75 7.21
CA ALA A 354 22.01 -6.48 7.89
C ALA A 354 22.10 -8.00 7.63
N ALA A 355 22.37 -8.41 6.39
CA ALA A 355 22.47 -9.81 6.01
C ALA A 355 23.66 -10.51 6.68
N GLU A 356 24.78 -9.82 6.90
CA GLU A 356 25.92 -10.35 7.65
C GLU A 356 25.51 -10.77 9.07
N ILE A 357 24.70 -9.92 9.73
CA ILE A 357 24.18 -10.24 11.06
C ILE A 357 23.17 -11.39 10.99
N LEU A 358 22.22 -11.34 10.04
CA LEU A 358 21.17 -12.37 9.91
C LEU A 358 21.77 -13.77 9.62
N ARG A 359 22.86 -13.86 8.85
CA ARG A 359 23.57 -15.13 8.61
C ARG A 359 24.30 -15.67 9.82
N SER A 360 24.61 -14.83 10.82
CA SER A 360 25.31 -15.23 12.02
C SER A 360 24.39 -15.83 13.09
N LEU A 361 23.08 -15.77 12.90
CA LEU A 361 22.06 -16.32 13.82
C LEU A 361 21.91 -17.84 13.60
#